data_3c7701900cf67278f8d481fe823698ee
#
_entry.id   3c7701900cf67278f8d481fe823698ee
#
_cell.length_a   1.000
_cell.length_b   1.000
_cell.length_c   1.000
_cell.angle_alpha   90.00
_cell.angle_beta   90.00
_cell.angle_gamma   90.00
#
_symmetry.space_group_name_H-M   'P 1'
#
loop_
_entity.id
_entity.type
_entity.pdbx_description
1 polymer ?
#
loop_
_entity_poly.entity_id
_entity_poly.type
_entity_poly.pdbx_seq_one_letter_code
_entity_poly.pdbx_strand_id
1 'polypeptide(L)'
;MVSEIKKPFSYIVTYRRFPNSVKIYSKSSELIQNLIDIPLIEELPKGFMSVRTGKRNFSWRSDKPSTLTYIKALDSGDPSIEVEFRDEVFELDKPYSGEGNSLLKTINRFRGIDWGNDNFAIAYDYWWNTRNEKTYAFNPSNHSSNTSIITDRNYQDNYSDPGYFIKEKNSLNKNVIKLKSGNAFLIGDGYTKNGQFPFIDKININNFKKNRIFESDYIDKFESIIDFNPSNNELFVKIESAVNFPNYFIKKINTNKLTQYTYFKNPFDPIRDAHKEVIKYKRNDGLELSGVLYLPVDYDKKSKEKLPMILWAYPREFKDKSSAGQSTKNENKFTYPYYGSMVYWITKGYVVLDDASFPIVGEDNIEPNDSFRIQLVDNAKAAIDAVDKLGYIDTNRVAVGGHSYGAFMVANLLSHSNLFSAGIARSGAYNRTLTPFGFQSEERSYWESPDIYYSMSPFMHSDKMKTPLLLIHGEDDNNSGTYPMQSERYFNALKGLGATVRLVMLPKESHGYRSKESIFHVLWEQDQWLEKYVKNKKK
;
A
#
# COMPACT_ATOMS: atom_id res chain seq x y z
N MET A 1 27.68 6.69 9.97
CA MET A 1 27.67 5.29 9.49
C MET A 1 27.51 5.30 7.98
N VAL A 2 28.27 4.49 7.28
CA VAL A 2 28.32 4.40 5.81
C VAL A 2 28.25 2.92 5.41
N SER A 3 27.40 2.59 4.44
CA SER A 3 27.41 1.28 3.79
C SER A 3 28.03 1.44 2.42
N GLU A 4 29.09 0.70 2.15
CA GLU A 4 29.87 0.76 0.92
C GLU A 4 29.69 -0.55 0.14
N ILE A 5 29.12 -0.47 -1.07
CA ILE A 5 28.96 -1.64 -1.95
C ILE A 5 30.31 -1.96 -2.60
N LYS A 6 30.63 -3.26 -2.64
CA LYS A 6 31.90 -3.80 -3.17
C LYS A 6 31.67 -4.78 -4.32
N LYS A 7 32.72 -5.06 -5.10
CA LYS A 7 32.74 -6.20 -6.03
C LYS A 7 32.91 -7.53 -5.29
N PRO A 8 32.46 -8.65 -5.89
CA PRO A 8 31.87 -8.78 -7.22
C PRO A 8 30.40 -8.34 -7.29
N PHE A 9 30.01 -7.75 -8.42
CA PHE A 9 28.60 -7.48 -8.70
C PHE A 9 27.97 -8.72 -9.34
N SER A 10 26.67 -8.91 -9.10
CA SER A 10 25.92 -10.05 -9.64
C SER A 10 24.83 -9.59 -10.61
N TYR A 11 24.55 -10.39 -11.63
CA TYR A 11 23.40 -10.22 -12.52
C TYR A 11 22.18 -11.03 -12.07
N ILE A 12 22.33 -11.85 -11.01
CA ILE A 12 21.28 -12.76 -10.52
C ILE A 12 20.43 -12.08 -9.43
N VAL A 13 21.06 -11.21 -8.62
CA VAL A 13 20.42 -10.59 -7.47
C VAL A 13 20.49 -9.08 -7.52
N THR A 14 19.57 -8.41 -6.80
CA THR A 14 19.56 -6.94 -6.69
C THR A 14 20.77 -6.42 -5.93
N TYR A 15 21.15 -5.15 -6.17
CA TYR A 15 22.28 -4.50 -5.51
C TYR A 15 22.24 -4.55 -3.97
N ARG A 16 21.07 -4.71 -3.38
CA ARG A 16 20.91 -4.86 -1.91
C ARG A 16 21.55 -6.13 -1.36
N ARG A 17 21.81 -7.10 -2.23
CA ARG A 17 22.43 -8.38 -1.89
C ARG A 17 23.90 -8.45 -2.33
N PHE A 18 24.45 -7.35 -2.90
CA PHE A 18 25.86 -7.25 -3.25
C PHE A 18 26.75 -7.17 -2.02
N PRO A 19 28.03 -7.54 -2.15
CA PRO A 19 28.98 -7.40 -1.07
C PRO A 19 29.02 -5.95 -0.59
N ASN A 20 29.01 -5.76 0.73
CA ASN A 20 29.09 -4.43 1.29
C ASN A 20 29.77 -4.44 2.66
N SER A 21 30.38 -3.29 3.02
CA SER A 21 30.91 -3.03 4.34
C SER A 21 30.10 -1.97 5.04
N VAL A 22 29.78 -2.17 6.31
CA VAL A 22 29.15 -1.15 7.14
C VAL A 22 30.18 -0.59 8.10
N LYS A 23 30.49 0.70 7.97
CA LYS A 23 31.58 1.39 8.68
C LYS A 23 31.08 2.62 9.42
N ILE A 24 31.71 2.93 10.54
CA ILE A 24 31.51 4.17 11.30
C ILE A 24 32.71 5.07 11.09
N TYR A 25 32.43 6.33 10.76
CA TYR A 25 33.44 7.39 10.66
C TYR A 25 33.18 8.50 11.68
N SER A 26 34.26 9.15 12.11
CA SER A 26 34.19 10.40 12.88
C SER A 26 33.66 11.55 12.01
N LYS A 27 33.44 12.73 12.62
CA LYS A 27 33.12 13.96 11.89
C LYS A 27 34.28 14.43 11.01
N SER A 28 35.52 14.05 11.36
CA SER A 28 36.74 14.31 10.56
C SER A 28 37.01 13.26 9.50
N SER A 29 36.05 12.37 9.23
CA SER A 29 36.16 11.26 8.25
C SER A 29 37.18 10.18 8.59
N GLU A 30 37.61 10.07 9.83
CA GLU A 30 38.48 8.98 10.31
C GLU A 30 37.65 7.73 10.56
N LEU A 31 38.14 6.57 10.14
CA LEU A 31 37.47 5.29 10.41
C LEU A 31 37.53 4.98 11.92
N ILE A 32 36.35 4.91 12.55
CA ILE A 32 36.23 4.51 13.95
C ILE A 32 36.14 2.98 14.07
N GLN A 33 35.26 2.36 13.26
CA GLN A 33 34.99 0.94 13.33
C GLN A 33 34.45 0.39 12.00
N ASN A 34 34.91 -0.79 11.62
CA ASN A 34 34.25 -1.62 10.61
C ASN A 34 33.29 -2.58 11.36
N LEU A 35 31.98 -2.38 11.21
CA LEU A 35 30.97 -3.14 11.91
C LEU A 35 30.81 -4.55 11.33
N ILE A 36 30.81 -4.65 10.01
CA ILE A 36 30.65 -5.92 9.30
C ILE A 36 31.08 -5.78 7.83
N ASP A 37 31.64 -6.84 7.30
CA ASP A 37 31.80 -7.10 5.87
C ASP A 37 30.82 -8.21 5.46
N ILE A 38 29.90 -7.88 4.56
CA ILE A 38 28.86 -8.78 4.07
C ILE A 38 29.30 -9.30 2.71
N PRO A 39 29.37 -10.62 2.47
CA PRO A 39 29.69 -11.18 1.17
C PRO A 39 28.52 -11.02 0.18
N LEU A 40 28.74 -11.40 -1.09
CA LEU A 40 27.64 -11.56 -2.06
C LEU A 40 26.65 -12.62 -1.55
N ILE A 41 25.36 -12.26 -1.54
CA ILE A 41 24.28 -13.14 -1.08
C ILE A 41 23.46 -13.53 -2.31
N GLU A 42 23.85 -14.58 -3.00
CA GLU A 42 23.06 -15.11 -4.13
C GLU A 42 21.92 -16.02 -3.66
N GLU A 43 22.13 -16.71 -2.54
CA GLU A 43 21.14 -17.63 -1.97
C GLU A 43 20.63 -17.12 -0.60
N LEU A 44 19.35 -17.25 -0.40
CA LEU A 44 18.65 -17.09 0.89
C LEU A 44 17.65 -18.25 1.03
N PRO A 45 17.25 -18.60 2.25
CA PRO A 45 16.10 -19.47 2.46
C PRO A 45 14.87 -18.98 1.70
N LYS A 46 13.94 -19.87 1.39
CA LYS A 46 12.71 -19.53 0.70
C LYS A 46 11.75 -18.71 1.56
N GLY A 47 10.88 -17.96 0.91
CA GLY A 47 9.79 -17.18 1.54
C GLY A 47 10.14 -15.72 1.82
N PHE A 48 9.09 -14.91 1.89
CA PHE A 48 9.22 -13.45 2.05
C PHE A 48 9.78 -13.01 3.40
N MET A 49 9.70 -13.89 4.40
CA MET A 49 10.26 -13.63 5.72
C MET A 49 11.69 -14.11 5.89
N SER A 50 12.34 -14.62 4.82
CA SER A 50 13.73 -15.03 4.86
C SER A 50 14.68 -13.84 4.99
N VAL A 51 15.72 -14.00 5.77
CA VAL A 51 16.75 -12.99 6.00
C VAL A 51 18.12 -13.64 6.07
N ARG A 52 19.19 -12.87 5.84
CA ARG A 52 20.55 -13.38 6.04
C ARG A 52 20.85 -13.61 7.53
N THR A 53 21.78 -14.48 7.81
CA THR A 53 22.35 -14.70 9.16
C THR A 53 23.31 -13.56 9.56
N GLY A 54 23.70 -13.56 10.84
CA GLY A 54 24.63 -12.58 11.41
C GLY A 54 24.00 -11.20 11.67
N LYS A 55 24.83 -10.23 12.00
CA LYS A 55 24.40 -8.86 12.36
C LYS A 55 23.82 -8.16 11.15
N ARG A 56 22.58 -7.67 11.24
CA ARG A 56 21.85 -6.98 10.16
C ARG A 56 21.12 -5.73 10.65
N ASN A 57 20.72 -4.85 9.74
CA ASN A 57 19.87 -3.68 10.00
C ASN A 57 20.44 -2.74 11.08
N PHE A 58 21.72 -2.36 10.96
CA PHE A 58 22.31 -1.39 11.86
C PHE A 58 21.58 -0.04 11.80
N SER A 59 21.26 0.50 12.97
CA SER A 59 20.56 1.79 13.12
C SER A 59 21.02 2.53 14.36
N TRP A 60 21.03 3.88 14.29
CA TRP A 60 21.27 4.70 15.46
C TRP A 60 20.02 4.80 16.33
N ARG A 61 20.18 4.65 17.65
CA ARG A 61 19.12 4.99 18.60
C ARG A 61 18.83 6.49 18.50
N SER A 62 17.52 6.85 18.48
CA SER A 62 17.12 8.26 18.42
C SER A 62 17.21 8.97 19.76
N ASP A 63 17.10 8.23 20.86
CA ASP A 63 17.11 8.73 22.23
C ASP A 63 18.52 8.91 22.81
N LYS A 64 19.55 8.31 22.16
CA LYS A 64 20.95 8.37 22.60
C LYS A 64 21.87 9.01 21.56
N PRO A 65 22.95 9.70 21.99
CA PRO A 65 23.83 10.43 21.05
C PRO A 65 24.67 9.53 20.16
N SER A 66 25.02 8.32 20.60
CA SER A 66 25.99 7.49 19.90
C SER A 66 25.89 5.98 20.19
N THR A 67 24.70 5.44 20.39
CA THR A 67 24.43 4.02 20.55
C THR A 67 23.80 3.46 19.28
N LEU A 68 24.30 2.33 18.79
CA LEU A 68 23.73 1.59 17.67
C LEU A 68 22.81 0.47 18.15
N THR A 69 21.92 0.05 17.27
CA THR A 69 21.25 -1.24 17.34
C THR A 69 21.54 -2.07 16.10
N TYR A 70 21.45 -3.38 16.23
CA TYR A 70 21.45 -4.33 15.15
C TYR A 70 20.60 -5.55 15.52
N ILE A 71 20.32 -6.42 14.56
CA ILE A 71 19.42 -7.55 14.72
C ILE A 71 20.15 -8.84 14.32
N LYS A 72 19.84 -9.94 15.02
CA LYS A 72 20.19 -11.31 14.62
C LYS A 72 18.93 -12.14 14.46
N ALA A 73 18.90 -12.98 13.44
CA ALA A 73 17.87 -13.99 13.28
C ALA A 73 18.19 -15.20 14.17
N LEU A 74 17.21 -15.66 14.95
CA LEU A 74 17.33 -16.81 15.84
C LEU A 74 16.92 -18.13 15.16
N ASP A 75 16.23 -18.04 14.02
CA ASP A 75 15.84 -19.14 13.15
C ASP A 75 16.83 -19.35 11.97
N SER A 76 18.08 -18.93 12.12
CA SER A 76 19.07 -18.94 11.03
C SER A 76 18.65 -18.18 9.78
N GLY A 77 17.65 -17.29 9.88
CA GLY A 77 17.08 -16.54 8.77
C GLY A 77 16.10 -17.34 7.88
N ASP A 78 15.80 -18.56 8.26
CA ASP A 78 14.90 -19.46 7.53
C ASP A 78 13.50 -19.46 8.19
N PRO A 79 12.47 -18.95 7.51
CA PRO A 79 11.12 -18.90 8.06
C PRO A 79 10.50 -20.29 8.28
N SER A 80 11.02 -21.35 7.67
CA SER A 80 10.55 -22.72 7.84
C SER A 80 10.97 -23.35 9.18
N ILE A 81 12.00 -22.79 9.84
CA ILE A 81 12.45 -23.25 11.16
C ILE A 81 11.52 -22.67 12.23
N GLU A 82 10.88 -23.54 12.99
CA GLU A 82 10.02 -23.13 14.11
C GLU A 82 10.87 -22.81 15.35
N VAL A 83 10.68 -21.61 15.88
CA VAL A 83 11.36 -21.10 17.07
C VAL A 83 10.39 -20.25 17.89
N GLU A 84 10.65 -20.10 19.19
CA GLU A 84 9.85 -19.25 20.07
C GLU A 84 9.99 -17.77 19.71
N PHE A 85 11.21 -17.34 19.40
CA PHE A 85 11.52 -15.97 18.96
C PHE A 85 12.30 -16.02 17.66
N ARG A 86 11.95 -15.20 16.70
CA ARG A 86 12.58 -15.17 15.38
C ARG A 86 13.74 -14.21 15.28
N ASP A 87 13.66 -13.09 15.99
CA ASP A 87 14.71 -12.07 15.97
C ASP A 87 15.08 -11.61 17.38
N GLU A 88 16.35 -11.24 17.54
CA GLU A 88 16.86 -10.59 18.73
C GLU A 88 17.53 -9.28 18.36
N VAL A 89 17.18 -8.22 19.08
CA VAL A 89 17.72 -6.87 18.89
C VAL A 89 18.78 -6.62 19.93
N PHE A 90 19.92 -6.13 19.47
CA PHE A 90 21.08 -5.80 20.30
C PHE A 90 21.37 -4.30 20.25
N GLU A 91 21.88 -3.76 21.35
CA GLU A 91 22.53 -2.45 21.35
C GLU A 91 24.05 -2.58 21.41
N LEU A 92 24.72 -1.60 20.81
CA LEU A 92 26.16 -1.57 20.69
C LEU A 92 26.66 -0.15 20.93
N ASP A 93 27.31 0.05 22.07
CA ASP A 93 27.95 1.30 22.44
C ASP A 93 29.42 1.35 21.96
N LYS A 94 30.03 2.51 22.05
CA LYS A 94 31.47 2.65 21.78
C LYS A 94 32.27 1.67 22.62
N PRO A 95 33.30 1.02 22.03
CA PRO A 95 33.92 1.27 20.73
C PRO A 95 33.24 0.56 19.55
N TYR A 96 31.99 0.11 19.65
CA TYR A 96 31.18 -0.58 18.63
C TYR A 96 31.74 -1.95 18.21
N SER A 97 32.40 -2.63 19.14
CA SER A 97 33.00 -3.96 18.95
C SER A 97 32.26 -5.01 19.80
N GLY A 98 32.46 -6.28 19.45
CA GLY A 98 31.82 -7.38 20.17
C GLY A 98 30.35 -7.59 19.82
N GLU A 99 29.62 -8.26 20.72
CA GLU A 99 28.19 -8.61 20.48
C GLU A 99 27.23 -7.55 21.01
N GLY A 100 27.66 -6.70 21.96
CA GLY A 100 26.76 -5.75 22.62
C GLY A 100 25.78 -6.42 23.59
N ASN A 101 24.76 -5.66 24.01
CA ASN A 101 23.76 -6.11 24.98
C ASN A 101 22.44 -6.43 24.26
N SER A 102 21.82 -7.56 24.63
CA SER A 102 20.46 -7.89 24.14
C SER A 102 19.45 -6.90 24.71
N LEU A 103 18.61 -6.32 23.86
CA LEU A 103 17.53 -5.41 24.26
C LEU A 103 16.21 -6.14 24.40
N LEU A 104 15.83 -6.91 23.37
CA LEU A 104 14.57 -7.65 23.33
C LEU A 104 14.63 -8.74 22.26
N LYS A 105 13.72 -9.71 22.41
CA LYS A 105 13.42 -10.71 21.38
C LYS A 105 12.00 -10.49 20.85
N THR A 106 11.78 -10.76 19.55
CA THR A 106 10.47 -10.68 18.93
C THR A 106 10.00 -12.03 18.42
N ILE A 107 8.71 -12.32 18.59
CA ILE A 107 8.10 -13.59 18.18
C ILE A 107 8.12 -13.71 16.66
N ASN A 108 7.83 -12.62 15.96
CA ASN A 108 7.88 -12.52 14.50
C ASN A 108 9.17 -11.82 14.03
N ARG A 109 9.29 -11.55 12.71
CA ARG A 109 10.39 -10.72 12.18
C ARG A 109 10.30 -9.31 12.68
N PHE A 110 11.36 -8.83 13.28
CA PHE A 110 11.49 -7.46 13.75
C PHE A 110 11.35 -6.46 12.60
N ARG A 111 10.55 -5.41 12.84
CA ARG A 111 10.25 -4.36 11.86
C ARG A 111 10.89 -3.01 12.20
N GLY A 112 10.91 -2.64 13.48
CA GLY A 112 11.45 -1.34 13.90
C GLY A 112 11.26 -1.02 15.37
N ILE A 113 11.85 0.09 15.82
CA ILE A 113 11.69 0.65 17.16
C ILE A 113 11.36 2.13 17.08
N ASP A 114 10.38 2.55 17.86
CA ASP A 114 10.14 3.93 18.23
C ASP A 114 10.67 4.17 19.63
N TRP A 115 11.72 5.00 19.71
CA TRP A 115 12.38 5.33 20.96
C TRP A 115 11.61 6.44 21.68
N GLY A 116 11.44 6.32 22.98
CA GLY A 116 10.87 7.37 23.84
C GLY A 116 11.94 8.01 24.70
N ASN A 117 12.37 7.29 25.74
CA ASN A 117 13.43 7.70 26.64
C ASN A 117 14.14 6.46 27.22
N ASP A 118 15.01 6.66 28.23
CA ASP A 118 15.76 5.56 28.85
C ASP A 118 14.89 4.45 29.44
N ASN A 119 13.61 4.72 29.75
CA ASN A 119 12.72 3.78 30.44
C ASN A 119 11.57 3.26 29.54
N PHE A 120 11.41 3.81 28.33
CA PHE A 120 10.27 3.46 27.48
C PHE A 120 10.64 3.54 26.01
N ALA A 121 10.40 2.43 25.31
CA ALA A 121 10.43 2.35 23.85
C ALA A 121 9.40 1.33 23.37
N ILE A 122 9.06 1.43 22.09
CA ILE A 122 8.10 0.55 21.42
C ILE A 122 8.81 -0.16 20.27
N ALA A 123 8.73 -1.48 20.25
CA ALA A 123 9.20 -2.29 19.13
C ALA A 123 8.03 -2.92 18.37
N TYR A 124 8.27 -3.22 17.10
CA TYR A 124 7.28 -3.79 16.19
C TYR A 124 7.86 -5.01 15.51
N ASP A 125 7.02 -6.03 15.34
CA ASP A 125 7.29 -7.17 14.49
C ASP A 125 6.13 -7.45 13.53
N TYR A 126 6.32 -8.35 12.58
CA TYR A 126 5.24 -8.84 11.73
C TYR A 126 5.57 -10.21 11.13
N TRP A 127 4.53 -10.94 10.72
CA TRP A 127 4.66 -12.20 10.02
C TRP A 127 3.77 -12.24 8.78
N TRP A 128 4.40 -12.42 7.62
CA TRP A 128 3.72 -12.31 6.34
C TRP A 128 2.62 -13.36 6.15
N ASN A 129 2.89 -14.64 6.43
CA ASN A 129 1.97 -15.73 6.13
C ASN A 129 0.65 -15.62 6.89
N THR A 130 0.67 -15.19 8.14
CA THR A 130 -0.51 -15.02 9.01
C THR A 130 -1.06 -13.61 9.02
N ARG A 131 -0.36 -12.65 8.38
CA ARG A 131 -0.67 -11.21 8.47
C ARG A 131 -0.64 -10.67 9.91
N ASN A 132 -0.01 -11.39 10.83
CA ASN A 132 0.09 -10.97 12.22
C ASN A 132 1.13 -9.87 12.41
N GLU A 133 0.83 -8.91 13.26
CA GLU A 133 1.80 -7.94 13.81
C GLU A 133 1.64 -7.83 15.32
N LYS A 134 2.77 -7.61 16.00
CA LYS A 134 2.81 -7.35 17.43
C LYS A 134 3.54 -6.05 17.74
N THR A 135 3.06 -5.36 18.75
CA THR A 135 3.69 -4.16 19.29
C THR A 135 4.13 -4.44 20.73
N TYR A 136 5.39 -4.20 21.00
CA TYR A 136 6.03 -4.46 22.28
C TYR A 136 6.40 -3.16 22.97
N ALA A 137 5.99 -3.01 24.22
CA ALA A 137 6.55 -1.97 25.08
C ALA A 137 7.67 -2.58 25.94
N PHE A 138 8.79 -1.88 26.06
CA PHE A 138 9.93 -2.34 26.83
C PHE A 138 10.72 -1.18 27.45
N ASN A 139 11.51 -1.49 28.48
CA ASN A 139 12.43 -0.55 29.12
C ASN A 139 13.84 -0.73 28.54
N PRO A 140 14.36 0.22 27.74
CA PRO A 140 15.67 0.09 27.11
C PRO A 140 16.85 0.03 28.08
N SER A 141 16.70 0.52 29.31
CA SER A 141 17.76 0.52 30.33
C SER A 141 17.75 -0.69 31.25
N ASN A 142 16.70 -1.52 31.14
CA ASN A 142 16.57 -2.73 31.95
C ASN A 142 16.44 -3.97 31.05
N HIS A 143 17.60 -4.51 30.65
CA HIS A 143 17.72 -5.67 29.77
C HIS A 143 17.13 -6.98 30.34
N SER A 144 16.86 -7.02 31.66
CA SER A 144 16.20 -8.15 32.32
C SER A 144 14.71 -7.98 32.51
N SER A 145 14.15 -6.80 32.16
CA SER A 145 12.71 -6.57 32.24
C SER A 145 11.96 -7.30 31.14
N ASN A 146 10.78 -7.83 31.50
CA ASN A 146 9.91 -8.45 30.52
C ASN A 146 9.40 -7.40 29.52
N THR A 147 9.44 -7.74 28.25
CA THR A 147 8.69 -7.04 27.19
C THR A 147 7.19 -7.30 27.35
N SER A 148 6.38 -6.26 27.24
CA SER A 148 4.92 -6.39 27.26
C SER A 148 4.36 -6.26 25.86
N ILE A 149 3.61 -7.27 25.39
CA ILE A 149 2.86 -7.17 24.14
C ILE A 149 1.62 -6.29 24.42
N ILE A 150 1.56 -5.13 23.79
CA ILE A 150 0.45 -4.17 23.95
C ILE A 150 -0.56 -4.22 22.79
N THR A 151 -0.15 -4.82 21.67
CA THR A 151 -1.03 -5.09 20.52
C THR A 151 -0.59 -6.41 19.87
N ASP A 152 -1.57 -7.24 19.54
CA ASP A 152 -1.42 -8.48 18.77
C ASP A 152 -2.62 -8.59 17.84
N ARG A 153 -2.40 -8.43 16.51
CA ARG A 153 -3.52 -8.33 15.56
C ARG A 153 -3.12 -8.75 14.15
N ASN A 154 -4.12 -8.93 13.29
CA ASN A 154 -3.93 -8.98 11.85
C ASN A 154 -3.71 -7.54 11.32
N TYR A 155 -2.55 -7.25 10.68
CA TYR A 155 -2.27 -5.91 10.14
C TYR A 155 -3.11 -5.53 8.92
N GLN A 156 -3.84 -6.46 8.30
CA GLN A 156 -4.82 -6.17 7.26
C GLN A 156 -6.18 -5.73 7.83
N ASP A 157 -6.43 -5.93 9.14
CA ASP A 157 -7.64 -5.47 9.82
C ASP A 157 -7.54 -3.96 10.14
N ASN A 158 -8.07 -3.12 9.24
CA ASN A 158 -8.05 -1.67 9.41
C ASN A 158 -8.93 -1.18 10.57
N TYR A 159 -9.95 -1.97 10.97
CA TYR A 159 -10.87 -1.54 12.03
C TYR A 159 -10.28 -1.72 13.43
N SER A 160 -9.29 -2.59 13.60
CA SER A 160 -8.55 -2.76 14.85
C SER A 160 -7.24 -1.96 14.92
N ASP A 161 -6.95 -1.11 13.91
CA ASP A 161 -5.70 -0.34 13.87
C ASP A 161 -5.62 0.64 15.06
N PRO A 162 -4.64 0.48 15.97
CA PRO A 162 -4.49 1.34 17.13
C PRO A 162 -3.93 2.73 16.80
N GLY A 163 -3.50 2.95 15.55
CA GLY A 163 -2.80 4.15 15.14
C GLY A 163 -1.29 4.10 15.43
N TYR A 164 -0.64 5.26 15.30
CA TYR A 164 0.80 5.43 15.46
C TYR A 164 1.14 6.42 16.58
N PHE A 165 2.27 6.19 17.24
CA PHE A 165 2.74 7.06 18.32
C PHE A 165 3.16 8.43 17.79
N ILE A 166 2.68 9.48 18.45
CA ILE A 166 3.08 10.85 18.17
C ILE A 166 4.53 11.04 18.58
N LYS A 167 5.31 11.71 17.74
CA LYS A 167 6.74 11.93 17.94
C LYS A 167 7.05 13.41 18.05
N GLU A 168 8.12 13.73 18.77
CA GLU A 168 8.68 15.06 18.87
C GLU A 168 10.20 15.05 18.68
N LYS A 169 10.79 16.20 18.45
CA LYS A 169 12.25 16.34 18.38
C LYS A 169 12.83 16.46 19.80
N ASN A 170 13.79 15.58 20.10
CA ASN A 170 14.59 15.71 21.32
C ASN A 170 15.75 16.70 21.16
N SER A 171 16.59 16.85 22.21
CA SER A 171 17.79 17.71 22.20
C SER A 171 18.83 17.35 21.11
N LEU A 172 18.78 16.12 20.57
CA LEU A 172 19.63 15.67 19.47
C LEU A 172 19.02 15.92 18.09
N ASN A 173 17.88 16.63 18.01
CA ASN A 173 17.09 16.84 16.80
C ASN A 173 16.65 15.52 16.13
N LYS A 174 16.39 14.48 16.93
CA LYS A 174 15.90 13.17 16.50
C LYS A 174 14.46 12.99 16.94
N ASN A 175 13.68 12.25 16.14
CA ASN A 175 12.30 11.92 16.47
C ASN A 175 12.28 10.85 17.58
N VAL A 176 11.60 11.16 18.67
CA VAL A 176 11.29 10.25 19.78
C VAL A 176 9.80 10.30 20.09
N ILE A 177 9.26 9.28 20.74
CA ILE A 177 7.86 9.27 21.18
C ILE A 177 7.64 10.46 22.12
N LYS A 178 6.60 11.23 21.83
CA LYS A 178 6.18 12.36 22.69
C LYS A 178 5.60 11.83 24.00
N LEU A 179 6.25 12.14 25.11
CA LEU A 179 5.83 11.72 26.44
C LEU A 179 5.40 12.93 27.28
N LYS A 180 4.26 12.81 27.96
CA LYS A 180 3.77 13.84 28.90
C LYS A 180 3.12 13.20 30.11
N SER A 181 3.63 13.55 31.30
CA SER A 181 3.06 13.10 32.59
C SER A 181 2.83 11.58 32.65
N GLY A 182 3.83 10.78 32.24
CA GLY A 182 3.77 9.31 32.24
C GLY A 182 2.85 8.70 31.18
N ASN A 183 2.52 9.45 30.13
CA ASN A 183 1.70 8.95 29.02
C ASN A 183 2.37 9.21 27.67
N ALA A 184 2.13 8.30 26.73
CA ALA A 184 2.32 8.46 25.30
C ALA A 184 0.96 8.67 24.61
N PHE A 185 0.97 9.08 23.34
CA PHE A 185 -0.24 9.40 22.59
C PHE A 185 -0.19 8.76 21.21
N LEU A 186 -1.35 8.26 20.75
CA LEU A 186 -1.50 7.67 19.42
C LEU A 186 -2.52 8.49 18.62
N ILE A 187 -2.22 8.67 17.34
CA ILE A 187 -3.19 9.12 16.33
C ILE A 187 -3.63 7.90 15.54
N GLY A 188 -4.95 7.66 15.45
CA GLY A 188 -5.52 6.60 14.65
C GLY A 188 -6.44 7.13 13.57
N ASP A 189 -6.51 6.42 12.44
CA ASP A 189 -7.37 6.75 11.31
C ASP A 189 -8.86 6.53 11.60
N GLY A 190 -9.17 5.66 12.56
CA GLY A 190 -10.52 5.45 13.05
C GLY A 190 -11.48 4.84 12.05
N TYR A 191 -11.00 3.93 11.18
CA TYR A 191 -11.87 3.18 10.28
C TYR A 191 -12.81 2.27 11.07
N THR A 192 -14.08 2.27 10.68
CA THR A 192 -15.13 1.43 11.25
C THR A 192 -16.10 1.01 10.15
N LYS A 193 -17.00 0.09 10.46
CA LYS A 193 -18.11 -0.27 9.55
C LYS A 193 -18.99 0.94 9.18
N ASN A 194 -19.09 1.94 10.08
CA ASN A 194 -19.97 3.09 9.95
C ASN A 194 -19.29 4.31 9.29
N GLY A 195 -17.97 4.28 9.10
CA GLY A 195 -17.21 5.40 8.54
C GLY A 195 -15.81 5.51 9.11
N GLN A 196 -15.20 6.67 8.92
CA GLN A 196 -13.86 6.98 9.38
C GLN A 196 -13.91 8.13 10.40
N PHE A 197 -13.49 7.86 11.64
CA PHE A 197 -13.51 8.76 12.78
C PHE A 197 -12.12 8.85 13.42
N PRO A 198 -11.21 9.68 12.88
CA PRO A 198 -9.85 9.82 13.40
C PRO A 198 -9.85 10.18 14.88
N PHE A 199 -8.88 9.63 15.61
CA PHE A 199 -8.89 9.73 17.06
C PHE A 199 -7.51 9.95 17.68
N ILE A 200 -7.52 10.41 18.95
CA ILE A 200 -6.35 10.41 19.84
C ILE A 200 -6.62 9.46 21.01
N ASP A 201 -5.74 8.50 21.17
CA ASP A 201 -5.66 7.67 22.37
C ASP A 201 -4.46 8.09 23.22
N LYS A 202 -4.66 8.15 24.53
CA LYS A 202 -3.64 8.32 25.54
C LYS A 202 -3.35 6.96 26.16
N ILE A 203 -2.09 6.53 26.18
CA ILE A 203 -1.63 5.29 26.80
C ILE A 203 -0.68 5.58 27.96
N ASN A 204 -0.95 5.02 29.13
CA ASN A 204 -0.04 5.12 30.28
C ASN A 204 1.16 4.20 30.06
N ILE A 205 2.39 4.72 30.20
CA ILE A 205 3.62 3.96 29.88
C ILE A 205 3.98 2.88 30.90
N ASN A 206 3.36 2.87 32.08
CA ASN A 206 3.67 1.90 33.14
C ASN A 206 2.74 0.67 33.14
N ASN A 207 1.45 0.89 32.84
CA ASN A 207 0.44 -0.19 32.88
C ASN A 207 -0.27 -0.39 31.54
N PHE A 208 0.09 0.37 30.52
CA PHE A 208 -0.42 0.31 29.15
C PHE A 208 -1.93 0.51 29.01
N LYS A 209 -2.58 1.04 30.06
CA LYS A 209 -4.00 1.38 29.98
C LYS A 209 -4.23 2.50 28.98
N LYS A 210 -5.10 2.23 28.01
CA LYS A 210 -5.45 3.12 26.91
C LYS A 210 -6.79 3.80 27.19
N ASN A 211 -6.87 5.12 26.94
CA ASN A 211 -8.11 5.89 27.03
C ASN A 211 -8.22 6.80 25.81
N ARG A 212 -9.39 6.79 25.15
CA ARG A 212 -9.75 7.74 24.10
C ARG A 212 -9.91 9.13 24.70
N ILE A 213 -9.17 10.13 24.19
CA ILE A 213 -9.28 11.52 24.65
C ILE A 213 -9.88 12.44 23.59
N PHE A 214 -9.90 11.99 22.34
CA PHE A 214 -10.56 12.68 21.24
C PHE A 214 -10.98 11.67 20.18
N GLU A 215 -12.13 11.91 19.56
CA GLU A 215 -12.60 11.23 18.35
C GLU A 215 -13.36 12.24 17.50
N SER A 216 -13.10 12.27 16.20
CA SER A 216 -13.81 13.12 15.27
C SER A 216 -15.26 12.67 15.14
N ASP A 217 -16.20 13.60 15.18
CA ASP A 217 -17.63 13.37 15.08
C ASP A 217 -18.27 13.91 13.79
N TYR A 218 -17.44 14.38 12.84
CA TYR A 218 -17.94 14.90 11.57
C TYR A 218 -18.50 13.78 10.68
N ILE A 219 -19.71 14.01 10.17
CA ILE A 219 -20.39 13.13 9.20
C ILE A 219 -20.43 13.75 7.79
N ASP A 220 -20.36 15.08 7.67
CA ASP A 220 -20.41 15.86 6.42
C ASP A 220 -19.03 16.36 5.93
N LYS A 221 -18.00 16.09 6.70
CA LYS A 221 -16.60 16.49 6.46
C LYS A 221 -15.67 15.38 6.88
N PHE A 222 -14.43 15.49 6.45
CA PHE A 222 -13.35 14.64 6.91
C PHE A 222 -12.30 15.47 7.66
N GLU A 223 -12.06 15.12 8.91
CA GLU A 223 -11.05 15.72 9.78
C GLU A 223 -9.88 14.75 9.93
N SER A 224 -8.72 15.09 9.37
CA SER A 224 -7.47 14.36 9.61
C SER A 224 -6.69 15.02 10.75
N ILE A 225 -6.26 14.25 11.73
CA ILE A 225 -5.40 14.73 12.80
C ILE A 225 -3.96 14.69 12.31
N ILE A 226 -3.28 15.85 12.29
CA ILE A 226 -1.90 15.99 11.83
C ILE A 226 -0.92 15.91 13.00
N ASP A 227 -1.25 16.58 14.12
CA ASP A 227 -0.44 16.56 15.34
C ASP A 227 -1.32 16.89 16.55
N PHE A 228 -0.82 16.54 17.73
CA PHE A 228 -1.43 16.83 19.02
C PHE A 228 -0.43 17.42 19.99
N ASN A 229 -0.78 18.55 20.59
CA ASN A 229 -0.04 19.15 21.70
C ASN A 229 -0.72 18.84 23.04
N PRO A 230 -0.20 17.87 23.84
CA PRO A 230 -0.81 17.49 25.10
C PRO A 230 -0.66 18.52 26.21
N SER A 231 0.18 19.56 26.03
CA SER A 231 0.41 20.60 27.06
C SER A 231 -0.74 21.60 27.14
N ASN A 232 -1.42 21.87 26.02
CA ASN A 232 -2.55 22.82 25.95
C ASN A 232 -3.83 22.16 25.39
N ASN A 233 -3.83 20.82 25.18
CA ASN A 233 -4.93 20.04 24.58
C ASN A 233 -5.38 20.60 23.23
N GLU A 234 -4.41 20.91 22.36
CA GLU A 234 -4.65 21.41 21.01
C GLU A 234 -4.27 20.38 19.94
N LEU A 235 -5.18 20.22 18.99
CA LEU A 235 -4.96 19.45 17.76
C LEU A 235 -4.60 20.40 16.62
N PHE A 236 -3.65 20.01 15.79
CA PHE A 236 -3.48 20.55 14.45
C PHE A 236 -4.19 19.59 13.50
N VAL A 237 -5.25 20.06 12.85
CA VAL A 237 -6.11 19.23 12.02
C VAL A 237 -6.22 19.79 10.60
N LYS A 238 -6.43 18.89 9.65
CA LYS A 238 -6.82 19.21 8.27
C LYS A 238 -8.28 18.83 8.11
N ILE A 239 -9.12 19.79 7.69
CA ILE A 239 -10.54 19.55 7.42
C ILE A 239 -10.81 19.77 5.94
N GLU A 240 -11.54 18.83 5.36
CA GLU A 240 -11.91 18.78 3.95
C GLU A 240 -13.32 18.20 3.75
N SER A 241 -13.88 18.39 2.57
CA SER A 241 -15.07 17.63 2.12
C SER A 241 -14.97 17.33 0.63
N ALA A 242 -15.94 16.60 0.08
CA ALA A 242 -15.99 16.35 -1.35
C ALA A 242 -15.88 17.62 -2.20
N VAL A 243 -16.44 18.74 -1.70
CA VAL A 243 -16.50 20.04 -2.41
C VAL A 243 -15.57 21.11 -1.84
N ASN A 244 -15.19 21.00 -0.56
CA ASN A 244 -14.32 22.00 0.11
C ASN A 244 -12.88 21.53 0.09
N PHE A 245 -12.01 22.36 -0.52
CA PHE A 245 -10.58 22.11 -0.58
C PHE A 245 -9.99 22.05 0.84
N PRO A 246 -9.04 21.12 1.10
CA PRO A 246 -8.44 20.96 2.43
C PRO A 246 -7.83 22.25 2.98
N ASN A 247 -8.19 22.57 4.21
CA ASN A 247 -7.57 23.65 4.97
C ASN A 247 -7.17 23.16 6.36
N TYR A 248 -6.22 23.86 6.99
CA TYR A 248 -5.67 23.50 8.29
C TYR A 248 -6.25 24.39 9.38
N PHE A 249 -6.45 23.78 10.56
CA PHE A 249 -7.06 24.42 11.72
C PHE A 249 -6.36 24.00 13.00
N ILE A 250 -6.45 24.86 14.02
CA ILE A 250 -6.13 24.53 15.41
C ILE A 250 -7.46 24.29 16.13
N LYS A 251 -7.62 23.11 16.74
CA LYS A 251 -8.81 22.70 17.49
C LYS A 251 -8.46 22.49 18.95
N LYS A 252 -9.16 23.16 19.87
CA LYS A 252 -9.04 22.94 21.32
C LYS A 252 -10.00 21.84 21.75
N ILE A 253 -9.49 20.69 22.23
CA ILE A 253 -10.32 19.54 22.60
C ILE A 253 -11.35 19.93 23.67
N ASN A 254 -10.94 20.63 24.74
CA ASN A 254 -11.80 20.91 25.89
C ASN A 254 -12.98 21.84 25.59
N THR A 255 -12.87 22.71 24.59
CA THR A 255 -13.90 23.70 24.25
C THR A 255 -14.48 23.51 22.87
N ASN A 256 -13.96 22.57 22.11
CA ASN A 256 -14.26 22.35 20.70
C ASN A 256 -14.08 23.60 19.81
N LYS A 257 -13.29 24.60 20.32
CA LYS A 257 -13.02 25.84 19.58
C LYS A 257 -12.12 25.52 18.39
N LEU A 258 -12.57 25.89 17.19
CA LEU A 258 -11.86 25.73 15.94
C LEU A 258 -11.36 27.10 15.45
N THR A 259 -10.07 27.19 15.14
CA THR A 259 -9.44 28.42 14.59
C THR A 259 -8.77 28.06 13.27
N GLN A 260 -9.22 28.69 12.19
CA GLN A 260 -8.66 28.43 10.85
C GLN A 260 -7.25 29.01 10.73
N TYR A 261 -6.33 28.23 10.16
CA TYR A 261 -4.93 28.59 9.98
C TYR A 261 -4.56 28.86 8.52
N THR A 262 -5.20 28.17 7.55
CA THR A 262 -5.00 28.38 6.11
C THR A 262 -6.32 28.66 5.38
N TYR A 263 -6.22 29.33 4.22
CA TYR A 263 -7.37 29.77 3.41
C TYR A 263 -7.17 29.37 1.94
N PHE A 264 -6.81 28.12 1.69
CA PHE A 264 -6.63 27.60 0.33
C PHE A 264 -7.96 27.51 -0.40
N LYS A 265 -7.96 27.93 -1.66
CA LYS A 265 -9.12 27.82 -2.55
C LYS A 265 -9.05 26.54 -3.36
N ASN A 266 -10.21 25.99 -3.73
CA ASN A 266 -10.29 24.84 -4.62
C ASN A 266 -9.77 25.23 -6.02
N PRO A 267 -8.68 24.61 -6.53
CA PRO A 267 -8.17 24.88 -7.87
C PRO A 267 -8.86 24.05 -8.97
N PHE A 268 -9.80 23.16 -8.62
CA PHE A 268 -10.41 22.18 -9.52
C PHE A 268 -11.90 22.49 -9.78
N ASP A 269 -12.20 23.74 -10.11
CA ASP A 269 -13.56 24.21 -10.38
C ASP A 269 -14.38 23.33 -11.35
N PRO A 270 -13.81 22.78 -12.45
CA PRO A 270 -14.56 21.96 -13.40
C PRO A 270 -15.16 20.66 -12.84
N ILE A 271 -14.67 20.19 -11.69
CA ILE A 271 -15.16 18.96 -11.04
C ILE A 271 -15.68 19.18 -9.63
N ARG A 272 -15.78 20.44 -9.19
CA ARG A 272 -16.14 20.80 -7.81
C ARG A 272 -17.47 20.19 -7.38
N ASP A 273 -18.47 20.28 -8.23
CA ASP A 273 -19.84 19.90 -7.92
C ASP A 273 -20.20 18.51 -8.48
N ALA A 274 -19.18 17.73 -8.88
CA ALA A 274 -19.38 16.37 -9.33
C ALA A 274 -19.95 15.51 -8.20
N HIS A 275 -21.00 14.75 -8.52
CA HIS A 275 -21.53 13.78 -7.57
C HIS A 275 -20.48 12.73 -7.22
N LYS A 276 -20.25 12.54 -5.94
CA LYS A 276 -19.34 11.55 -5.36
C LYS A 276 -20.05 10.81 -4.23
N GLU A 277 -20.00 9.48 -4.25
CA GLU A 277 -20.52 8.65 -3.17
C GLU A 277 -19.70 7.37 -3.01
N VAL A 278 -19.62 6.83 -1.80
CA VAL A 278 -19.08 5.49 -1.54
C VAL A 278 -20.21 4.49 -1.64
N ILE A 279 -20.23 3.71 -2.71
CA ILE A 279 -21.19 2.62 -2.86
C ILE A 279 -20.69 1.36 -2.17
N LYS A 280 -21.59 0.65 -1.47
CA LYS A 280 -21.34 -0.65 -0.85
C LYS A 280 -22.19 -1.71 -1.54
N TYR A 281 -21.60 -2.84 -1.85
CA TYR A 281 -22.25 -3.94 -2.53
C TYR A 281 -21.66 -5.28 -2.09
N LYS A 282 -22.27 -6.38 -2.51
CA LYS A 282 -21.81 -7.72 -2.11
C LYS A 282 -21.44 -8.55 -3.33
N ARG A 283 -20.36 -9.29 -3.20
CA ARG A 283 -20.00 -10.38 -4.10
C ARG A 283 -20.93 -11.58 -3.86
N ASN A 284 -20.98 -12.51 -4.80
CA ASN A 284 -21.89 -13.68 -4.74
C ASN A 284 -21.69 -14.56 -3.49
N ASP A 285 -20.48 -14.61 -2.95
CA ASP A 285 -20.14 -15.35 -1.72
C ASP A 285 -20.46 -14.57 -0.42
N GLY A 286 -21.12 -13.40 -0.56
CA GLY A 286 -21.54 -12.55 0.55
C GLY A 286 -20.47 -11.55 1.03
N LEU A 287 -19.26 -11.57 0.47
CA LEU A 287 -18.19 -10.63 0.82
C LEU A 287 -18.61 -9.19 0.52
N GLU A 288 -18.49 -8.31 1.52
CA GLU A 288 -18.78 -6.88 1.36
C GLU A 288 -17.68 -6.21 0.55
N LEU A 289 -18.07 -5.43 -0.46
CA LEU A 289 -17.20 -4.67 -1.34
C LEU A 289 -17.63 -3.21 -1.35
N SER A 290 -16.75 -2.34 -1.83
CA SER A 290 -17.05 -0.92 -1.97
C SER A 290 -16.25 -0.29 -3.12
N GLY A 291 -16.72 0.86 -3.59
CA GLY A 291 -16.04 1.68 -4.58
C GLY A 291 -16.46 3.14 -4.44
N VAL A 292 -15.68 4.05 -5.00
CA VAL A 292 -16.02 5.48 -5.05
C VAL A 292 -16.64 5.77 -6.40
N LEU A 293 -17.92 6.05 -6.41
CA LEU A 293 -18.68 6.36 -7.62
C LEU A 293 -18.69 7.87 -7.87
N TYR A 294 -18.35 8.25 -9.09
CA TYR A 294 -18.48 9.62 -9.59
C TYR A 294 -19.40 9.64 -10.80
N LEU A 295 -20.31 10.61 -10.83
CA LEU A 295 -21.13 10.90 -12.01
C LEU A 295 -20.61 12.16 -12.73
N PRO A 296 -20.85 12.31 -14.05
CA PRO A 296 -20.53 13.55 -14.77
C PRO A 296 -21.14 14.77 -14.09
N VAL A 297 -20.43 15.91 -14.15
CA VAL A 297 -20.79 17.14 -13.42
C VAL A 297 -22.23 17.60 -13.72
N ASP A 298 -22.65 17.54 -14.98
CA ASP A 298 -23.96 18.01 -15.42
C ASP A 298 -24.99 16.88 -15.56
N TYR A 299 -24.73 15.71 -14.97
CA TYR A 299 -25.64 14.57 -15.09
C TYR A 299 -26.91 14.78 -14.28
N ASP A 300 -28.06 14.86 -14.98
CA ASP A 300 -29.35 14.85 -14.33
C ASP A 300 -29.75 13.43 -13.89
N LYS A 301 -29.74 13.19 -12.60
CA LYS A 301 -30.13 11.88 -12.01
C LYS A 301 -31.60 11.50 -12.30
N LYS A 302 -32.43 12.46 -12.68
CA LYS A 302 -33.84 12.22 -13.11
C LYS A 302 -33.90 11.79 -14.57
N SER A 303 -32.87 12.08 -15.36
CA SER A 303 -32.74 11.53 -16.71
C SER A 303 -32.55 10.02 -16.58
N LYS A 304 -33.19 9.25 -17.41
CA LYS A 304 -32.96 7.80 -17.46
C LYS A 304 -31.86 7.44 -18.47
N GLU A 305 -31.00 8.40 -18.81
CA GLU A 305 -29.92 8.20 -19.75
C GLU A 305 -28.86 7.31 -19.11
N LYS A 306 -28.54 6.20 -19.76
CA LYS A 306 -27.47 5.30 -19.36
C LYS A 306 -26.16 5.69 -20.03
N LEU A 307 -25.13 5.94 -19.21
CA LEU A 307 -23.84 6.46 -19.62
C LEU A 307 -22.77 5.35 -19.75
N PRO A 308 -21.69 5.59 -20.50
CA PRO A 308 -20.51 4.72 -20.45
C PRO A 308 -19.83 4.82 -19.08
N MET A 309 -19.20 3.71 -18.63
CA MET A 309 -18.49 3.65 -17.34
C MET A 309 -17.02 3.28 -17.51
N ILE A 310 -16.18 3.82 -16.65
CA ILE A 310 -14.80 3.38 -16.41
C ILE A 310 -14.72 2.79 -15.01
N LEU A 311 -14.31 1.53 -14.91
CA LEU A 311 -13.99 0.86 -13.66
C LEU A 311 -12.46 0.86 -13.48
N TRP A 312 -11.98 1.39 -12.34
CA TRP A 312 -10.55 1.40 -12.00
C TRP A 312 -10.32 0.71 -10.69
N ALA A 313 -9.43 -0.30 -10.67
CA ALA A 313 -9.20 -1.12 -9.50
C ALA A 313 -7.76 -1.63 -9.41
N TYR A 314 -7.43 -2.15 -8.22
CA TYR A 314 -6.16 -2.79 -7.92
C TYR A 314 -6.42 -3.98 -6.99
N PRO A 315 -6.11 -5.23 -7.37
CA PRO A 315 -6.34 -6.39 -6.53
C PRO A 315 -5.47 -6.37 -5.27
N ARG A 316 -5.99 -6.95 -4.21
CA ARG A 316 -5.25 -7.15 -2.94
C ARG A 316 -5.59 -8.51 -2.37
N GLU A 317 -4.57 -9.25 -1.94
CA GLU A 317 -4.71 -10.55 -1.35
C GLU A 317 -4.87 -10.47 0.18
N PHE A 318 -5.83 -11.23 0.69
CA PHE A 318 -6.15 -11.32 2.12
C PHE A 318 -6.12 -12.78 2.59
N LYS A 319 -5.83 -12.96 3.88
CA LYS A 319 -5.87 -14.27 4.53
C LYS A 319 -7.17 -14.51 5.32
N ASP A 320 -8.09 -13.56 5.33
CA ASP A 320 -9.41 -13.70 5.96
C ASP A 320 -10.45 -12.77 5.32
N LYS A 321 -11.70 -13.21 5.33
CA LYS A 321 -12.85 -12.46 4.78
C LYS A 321 -13.18 -11.22 5.59
N SER A 322 -12.95 -11.23 6.89
CA SER A 322 -13.36 -10.12 7.76
C SER A 322 -12.54 -8.87 7.46
N SER A 323 -11.23 -9.01 7.26
CA SER A 323 -10.34 -7.91 6.82
C SER A 323 -10.59 -7.52 5.37
N ALA A 324 -10.83 -8.50 4.49
CA ALA A 324 -11.07 -8.28 3.06
C ALA A 324 -12.35 -7.48 2.78
N GLY A 325 -13.37 -7.64 3.63
CA GLY A 325 -14.67 -6.95 3.52
C GLY A 325 -14.69 -5.54 4.12
N GLN A 326 -13.59 -5.06 4.69
CA GLN A 326 -13.54 -3.73 5.28
C GLN A 326 -13.40 -2.64 4.23
N SER A 327 -14.06 -1.50 4.47
CA SER A 327 -13.95 -0.31 3.65
C SER A 327 -13.12 0.76 4.34
N THR A 328 -12.09 1.25 3.65
CA THR A 328 -11.30 2.42 4.06
C THR A 328 -11.62 3.67 3.23
N LYS A 329 -12.74 3.64 2.52
CA LYS A 329 -13.20 4.75 1.67
C LYS A 329 -13.98 5.76 2.50
N ASN A 330 -13.81 7.04 2.14
CA ASN A 330 -14.50 8.14 2.78
C ASN A 330 -14.98 9.13 1.70
N GLU A 331 -16.30 9.30 1.59
CA GLU A 331 -16.90 10.18 0.57
C GLU A 331 -16.56 11.66 0.79
N ASN A 332 -16.29 12.05 2.04
CA ASN A 332 -15.91 13.41 2.40
C ASN A 332 -14.43 13.73 2.16
N LYS A 333 -13.62 12.75 1.79
CA LYS A 333 -12.23 12.98 1.43
C LYS A 333 -12.14 13.71 0.09
N PHE A 334 -11.40 14.82 0.03
CA PHE A 334 -11.26 15.61 -1.19
C PHE A 334 -10.61 14.80 -2.31
N THR A 335 -11.09 14.97 -3.54
CA THR A 335 -10.57 14.27 -4.71
C THR A 335 -9.58 15.16 -5.46
N TYR A 336 -8.31 14.72 -5.51
CA TYR A 336 -7.26 15.36 -6.29
C TYR A 336 -7.17 14.71 -7.67
N PRO A 337 -7.61 15.38 -8.75
CA PRO A 337 -7.42 14.85 -10.09
C PRO A 337 -5.93 14.90 -10.46
N TYR A 338 -5.41 13.78 -10.93
CA TYR A 338 -4.08 13.66 -11.50
C TYR A 338 -4.12 12.62 -12.63
N TYR A 339 -3.06 12.52 -13.45
CA TYR A 339 -3.06 11.63 -14.61
C TYR A 339 -3.33 10.15 -14.30
N GLY A 340 -3.06 9.73 -13.07
CA GLY A 340 -3.32 8.37 -12.58
C GLY A 340 -4.77 8.10 -12.21
N SER A 341 -5.55 9.16 -11.91
CA SER A 341 -6.97 9.06 -11.55
C SER A 341 -7.86 9.10 -12.79
N MET A 342 -8.92 8.30 -12.76
CA MET A 342 -9.92 8.30 -13.83
C MET A 342 -10.96 9.41 -13.68
N VAL A 343 -10.94 10.15 -12.59
CA VAL A 343 -11.94 11.22 -12.31
C VAL A 343 -11.97 12.30 -13.39
N TYR A 344 -10.87 12.55 -14.11
CA TYR A 344 -10.86 13.44 -15.26
C TYR A 344 -11.97 13.13 -16.28
N TRP A 345 -12.28 11.86 -16.52
CA TRP A 345 -13.25 11.46 -17.56
C TRP A 345 -14.71 11.73 -17.21
N ILE A 346 -15.03 12.14 -15.96
CA ILE A 346 -16.38 12.67 -15.67
C ILE A 346 -16.67 13.94 -16.46
N THR A 347 -15.65 14.75 -16.80
CA THR A 347 -15.78 15.93 -17.67
C THR A 347 -16.03 15.56 -19.13
N LYS A 348 -15.89 14.28 -19.48
CA LYS A 348 -16.10 13.72 -20.81
C LYS A 348 -17.39 12.88 -20.90
N GLY A 349 -18.20 12.89 -19.83
CA GLY A 349 -19.49 12.19 -19.79
C GLY A 349 -19.41 10.71 -19.42
N TYR A 350 -18.35 10.28 -18.74
CA TYR A 350 -18.24 8.92 -18.19
C TYR A 350 -18.67 8.89 -16.73
N VAL A 351 -19.39 7.85 -16.36
CA VAL A 351 -19.45 7.41 -14.96
C VAL A 351 -18.11 6.78 -14.60
N VAL A 352 -17.57 7.09 -13.44
CA VAL A 352 -16.30 6.51 -12.97
C VAL A 352 -16.53 5.79 -11.66
N LEU A 353 -16.21 4.49 -11.61
CA LEU A 353 -16.09 3.73 -10.38
C LEU A 353 -14.60 3.57 -10.06
N ASP A 354 -14.10 4.46 -9.20
CA ASP A 354 -12.69 4.51 -8.81
C ASP A 354 -12.44 3.73 -7.52
N ASP A 355 -11.22 3.24 -7.35
CA ASP A 355 -10.80 2.46 -6.18
C ASP A 355 -11.82 1.36 -5.81
N ALA A 356 -12.38 0.67 -6.81
CA ALA A 356 -13.26 -0.45 -6.57
C ALA A 356 -12.52 -1.57 -5.81
N SER A 357 -13.14 -2.12 -4.76
CA SER A 357 -12.54 -3.19 -3.97
C SER A 357 -12.46 -4.48 -4.78
N PHE A 358 -11.24 -5.02 -4.91
CA PHE A 358 -10.94 -6.27 -5.61
C PHE A 358 -10.13 -7.21 -4.71
N PRO A 359 -10.70 -7.65 -3.57
CA PRO A 359 -10.02 -8.59 -2.68
C PRO A 359 -9.97 -9.98 -3.29
N ILE A 360 -8.82 -10.62 -3.13
CA ILE A 360 -8.60 -12.04 -3.38
C ILE A 360 -8.33 -12.69 -2.03
N VAL A 361 -9.19 -13.60 -1.61
CA VAL A 361 -9.18 -14.13 -0.24
C VAL A 361 -8.75 -15.59 -0.27
N GLY A 362 -7.75 -15.91 0.54
CA GLY A 362 -7.42 -17.27 0.95
C GLY A 362 -7.72 -17.43 2.43
N GLU A 363 -8.28 -18.55 2.81
CA GLU A 363 -8.57 -18.86 4.23
C GLU A 363 -7.92 -20.19 4.59
N ASP A 364 -7.54 -20.34 5.83
CA ASP A 364 -6.86 -21.52 6.36
C ASP A 364 -5.59 -21.88 5.57
N ASN A 365 -5.54 -23.05 4.98
CA ASN A 365 -4.43 -23.54 4.16
C ASN A 365 -4.54 -23.21 2.67
N ILE A 366 -5.58 -22.45 2.27
CA ILE A 366 -5.79 -22.04 0.88
C ILE A 366 -5.07 -20.69 0.66
N GLU A 367 -4.18 -20.66 -0.32
CA GLU A 367 -3.54 -19.41 -0.71
C GLU A 367 -4.51 -18.55 -1.57
N PRO A 368 -4.50 -17.22 -1.42
CA PRO A 368 -5.40 -16.35 -2.18
C PRO A 368 -5.35 -16.61 -3.70
N ASN A 369 -4.14 -16.86 -4.23
CA ASN A 369 -3.94 -17.05 -5.66
C ASN A 369 -4.49 -18.37 -6.21
N ASP A 370 -4.84 -19.35 -5.37
CA ASP A 370 -5.44 -20.61 -5.80
C ASP A 370 -6.81 -20.40 -6.47
N SER A 371 -7.49 -19.30 -6.12
CA SER A 371 -8.79 -18.92 -6.71
C SER A 371 -8.79 -17.51 -7.35
N PHE A 372 -7.61 -16.96 -7.66
CA PHE A 372 -7.42 -15.58 -8.13
C PHE A 372 -8.39 -15.20 -9.26
N ARG A 373 -8.42 -15.97 -10.37
CA ARG A 373 -9.21 -15.61 -11.57
C ARG A 373 -10.72 -15.60 -11.32
N ILE A 374 -11.22 -16.58 -10.55
CA ILE A 374 -12.65 -16.70 -10.23
C ILE A 374 -13.06 -15.48 -9.39
N GLN A 375 -12.34 -15.22 -8.30
CA GLN A 375 -12.65 -14.09 -7.43
C GLN A 375 -12.49 -12.75 -8.16
N LEU A 376 -11.52 -12.63 -9.07
CA LEU A 376 -11.31 -11.42 -9.86
C LEU A 376 -12.53 -11.10 -10.73
N VAL A 377 -13.07 -12.10 -11.46
CA VAL A 377 -14.26 -11.94 -12.30
C VAL A 377 -15.50 -11.65 -11.47
N ASP A 378 -15.66 -12.33 -10.32
CA ASP A 378 -16.78 -12.09 -9.40
C ASP A 378 -16.76 -10.68 -8.80
N ASN A 379 -15.57 -10.16 -8.44
CA ASN A 379 -15.41 -8.77 -8.01
C ASN A 379 -15.85 -7.78 -9.10
N ALA A 380 -15.40 -8.00 -10.34
CA ALA A 380 -15.75 -7.14 -11.48
C ALA A 380 -17.26 -7.16 -11.77
N LYS A 381 -17.85 -8.36 -11.79
CA LYS A 381 -19.29 -8.52 -12.00
C LYS A 381 -20.10 -7.83 -10.90
N ALA A 382 -19.76 -8.04 -9.64
CA ALA A 382 -20.44 -7.40 -8.52
C ALA A 382 -20.37 -5.87 -8.58
N ALA A 383 -19.22 -5.31 -8.98
CA ALA A 383 -19.03 -3.87 -9.14
C ALA A 383 -19.92 -3.29 -10.26
N ILE A 384 -19.96 -3.95 -11.42
CA ILE A 384 -20.79 -3.52 -12.57
C ILE A 384 -22.27 -3.63 -12.22
N ASP A 385 -22.70 -4.77 -11.66
CA ASP A 385 -24.10 -5.03 -11.28
C ASP A 385 -24.59 -3.98 -10.25
N ALA A 386 -23.71 -3.58 -9.32
CA ALA A 386 -24.05 -2.55 -8.32
C ALA A 386 -24.35 -1.19 -8.96
N VAL A 387 -23.53 -0.74 -9.91
CA VAL A 387 -23.74 0.55 -10.58
C VAL A 387 -24.90 0.48 -11.58
N ASP A 388 -25.08 -0.64 -12.31
CA ASP A 388 -26.23 -0.82 -13.21
C ASP A 388 -27.56 -0.80 -12.43
N LYS A 389 -27.60 -1.40 -11.25
CA LYS A 389 -28.79 -1.37 -10.37
C LYS A 389 -29.17 0.04 -9.93
N LEU A 390 -28.22 0.98 -9.86
CA LEU A 390 -28.49 2.39 -9.64
C LEU A 390 -29.07 3.10 -10.88
N GLY A 391 -29.00 2.47 -12.05
CA GLY A 391 -29.60 2.95 -13.30
C GLY A 391 -28.72 3.92 -14.12
N TYR A 392 -27.47 4.14 -13.74
CA TYR A 392 -26.62 5.16 -14.35
C TYR A 392 -25.86 4.70 -15.60
N ILE A 393 -25.67 3.39 -15.81
CA ILE A 393 -24.75 2.89 -16.84
C ILE A 393 -25.41 2.01 -17.91
N ASP A 394 -24.80 2.00 -19.09
CA ASP A 394 -25.01 0.98 -20.11
C ASP A 394 -23.93 -0.10 -19.93
N THR A 395 -24.32 -1.29 -19.50
CA THR A 395 -23.41 -2.41 -19.26
C THR A 395 -22.64 -2.89 -20.50
N ASN A 396 -23.10 -2.51 -21.71
CA ASN A 396 -22.36 -2.77 -22.95
C ASN A 396 -21.24 -1.76 -23.21
N ARG A 397 -21.15 -0.69 -22.43
CA ARG A 397 -20.20 0.41 -22.57
C ARG A 397 -19.36 0.61 -21.30
N VAL A 398 -18.79 -0.49 -20.79
CA VAL A 398 -17.94 -0.47 -19.61
C VAL A 398 -16.49 -0.73 -20.00
N ALA A 399 -15.59 0.18 -19.63
CA ALA A 399 -14.15 -0.02 -19.70
C ALA A 399 -13.61 -0.47 -18.35
N VAL A 400 -12.50 -1.21 -18.35
CA VAL A 400 -11.70 -1.51 -17.17
C VAL A 400 -10.28 -0.99 -17.33
N GLY A 401 -9.71 -0.42 -16.27
CA GLY A 401 -8.35 0.07 -16.29
C GLY A 401 -7.60 -0.23 -15.00
N GLY A 402 -6.27 -0.21 -15.10
CA GLY A 402 -5.40 -0.42 -13.96
C GLY A 402 -3.92 -0.16 -14.29
N HIS A 403 -3.14 0.03 -13.23
CA HIS A 403 -1.70 0.24 -13.29
C HIS A 403 -0.98 -0.88 -12.55
N SER A 404 0.18 -1.33 -13.03
CA SER A 404 1.00 -2.35 -12.37
C SER A 404 0.23 -3.66 -12.19
N TYR A 405 -0.01 -4.11 -10.97
CA TYR A 405 -0.85 -5.29 -10.70
C TYR A 405 -2.32 -5.07 -11.12
N GLY A 406 -2.79 -3.81 -11.15
CA GLY A 406 -4.06 -3.46 -11.77
C GLY A 406 -4.07 -3.69 -13.30
N ALA A 407 -2.97 -3.46 -14.00
CA ALA A 407 -2.84 -3.78 -15.43
C ALA A 407 -2.86 -5.30 -15.69
N PHE A 408 -2.22 -6.05 -14.82
CA PHE A 408 -2.29 -7.52 -14.80
C PHE A 408 -3.74 -8.00 -14.57
N MET A 409 -4.46 -7.37 -13.64
CA MET A 409 -5.89 -7.59 -13.43
C MET A 409 -6.69 -7.36 -14.71
N VAL A 410 -6.49 -6.21 -15.38
CA VAL A 410 -7.18 -5.88 -16.64
C VAL A 410 -7.00 -6.99 -17.67
N ALA A 411 -5.77 -7.40 -17.93
CA ALA A 411 -5.48 -8.44 -18.91
C ALA A 411 -6.14 -9.80 -18.55
N ASN A 412 -6.16 -10.19 -17.27
CA ASN A 412 -6.86 -11.37 -16.80
C ASN A 412 -8.39 -11.27 -16.98
N LEU A 413 -8.98 -10.11 -16.62
CA LEU A 413 -10.41 -9.88 -16.79
C LEU A 413 -10.85 -10.00 -18.25
N LEU A 414 -10.08 -9.41 -19.18
CA LEU A 414 -10.39 -9.46 -20.60
C LEU A 414 -10.19 -10.83 -21.23
N SER A 415 -9.26 -11.65 -20.71
CA SER A 415 -9.03 -13.02 -21.17
C SER A 415 -10.06 -14.03 -20.62
N HIS A 416 -10.74 -13.70 -19.51
CA HIS A 416 -11.59 -14.66 -18.79
C HIS A 416 -13.02 -14.19 -18.56
N SER A 417 -13.42 -13.03 -19.13
CA SER A 417 -14.79 -12.55 -19.07
C SER A 417 -15.17 -11.73 -20.32
N ASN A 418 -16.46 -11.51 -20.53
CA ASN A 418 -17.01 -10.65 -21.56
C ASN A 418 -17.67 -9.39 -20.95
N LEU A 419 -17.25 -8.99 -19.75
CA LEU A 419 -17.87 -7.90 -18.99
C LEU A 419 -17.53 -6.51 -19.55
N PHE A 420 -16.50 -6.38 -20.38
CA PHE A 420 -15.93 -5.10 -20.75
C PHE A 420 -15.93 -4.87 -22.26
N SER A 421 -16.04 -3.60 -22.66
CA SER A 421 -15.93 -3.17 -24.05
C SER A 421 -14.52 -2.74 -24.45
N ALA A 422 -13.68 -2.34 -23.48
CA ALA A 422 -12.27 -2.02 -23.68
C ALA A 422 -11.48 -2.15 -22.37
N GLY A 423 -10.15 -2.33 -22.50
CA GLY A 423 -9.21 -2.30 -21.40
C GLY A 423 -8.10 -1.27 -21.57
N ILE A 424 -7.61 -0.75 -20.44
CA ILE A 424 -6.44 0.13 -20.34
C ILE A 424 -5.48 -0.47 -19.30
N ALA A 425 -4.31 -0.90 -19.72
CA ALA A 425 -3.32 -1.57 -18.87
C ALA A 425 -2.00 -0.80 -18.89
N ARG A 426 -1.61 -0.20 -17.75
CA ARG A 426 -0.39 0.61 -17.63
C ARG A 426 0.68 -0.11 -16.83
N SER A 427 1.89 -0.24 -17.37
CA SER A 427 3.10 -0.82 -16.74
C SER A 427 2.84 -2.16 -16.05
N GLY A 428 2.21 -3.10 -16.76
CA GLY A 428 1.80 -4.40 -16.22
C GLY A 428 2.82 -5.52 -16.43
N ALA A 429 2.55 -6.65 -15.77
CA ALA A 429 3.23 -7.92 -16.00
C ALA A 429 2.22 -8.94 -16.50
N TYR A 430 2.50 -9.61 -17.61
CA TYR A 430 1.51 -10.46 -18.29
C TYR A 430 1.93 -11.93 -18.36
N ASN A 431 3.18 -12.23 -18.03
CA ASN A 431 3.70 -13.59 -17.93
C ASN A 431 4.44 -13.78 -16.59
N ARG A 432 3.82 -14.50 -15.66
CA ARG A 432 4.37 -14.74 -14.33
C ARG A 432 5.50 -15.77 -14.30
N THR A 433 5.65 -16.58 -15.34
CA THR A 433 6.83 -17.47 -15.44
C THR A 433 8.15 -16.70 -15.55
N LEU A 434 8.10 -15.40 -15.89
CA LEU A 434 9.26 -14.50 -15.87
C LEU A 434 9.60 -13.96 -14.46
N THR A 435 8.76 -14.24 -13.46
CA THR A 435 9.02 -13.96 -12.04
C THR A 435 8.91 -15.25 -11.23
N PRO A 436 9.78 -16.26 -11.48
CA PRO A 436 9.54 -17.66 -11.07
C PRO A 436 9.72 -17.92 -9.56
N PHE A 437 10.19 -16.94 -8.79
CA PHE A 437 10.41 -17.04 -7.35
C PHE A 437 9.43 -16.19 -6.54
N GLY A 438 8.21 -16.04 -7.03
CA GLY A 438 7.16 -15.29 -6.37
C GLY A 438 6.79 -13.97 -7.05
N PHE A 439 5.58 -13.51 -6.78
CA PHE A 439 5.07 -12.21 -7.23
C PHE A 439 3.90 -11.77 -6.34
N GLN A 440 3.83 -10.47 -6.02
CA GLN A 440 2.82 -9.93 -5.12
C GLN A 440 2.77 -10.73 -3.80
N SER A 441 1.67 -11.41 -3.50
CA SER A 441 1.52 -12.25 -2.32
C SER A 441 1.80 -13.74 -2.57
N GLU A 442 2.26 -14.13 -3.74
CA GLU A 442 2.64 -15.51 -4.06
C GLU A 442 4.09 -15.76 -3.64
N GLU A 443 4.28 -16.62 -2.64
CA GLU A 443 5.62 -17.03 -2.17
C GLU A 443 6.13 -18.29 -2.84
N ARG A 444 5.22 -19.16 -3.32
CA ARG A 444 5.59 -20.41 -3.99
C ARG A 444 6.31 -20.10 -5.30
N SER A 445 7.38 -20.81 -5.56
CA SER A 445 8.08 -20.73 -6.84
C SER A 445 7.26 -21.36 -7.98
N TYR A 446 7.63 -21.04 -9.22
CA TYR A 446 7.02 -21.66 -10.40
C TYR A 446 7.04 -23.20 -10.33
N TRP A 447 8.13 -23.80 -9.86
CA TRP A 447 8.29 -25.26 -9.77
C TRP A 447 7.45 -25.90 -8.66
N GLU A 448 7.09 -25.15 -7.65
CA GLU A 448 6.18 -25.59 -6.57
C GLU A 448 4.71 -25.47 -6.95
N SER A 449 4.35 -24.50 -7.79
CA SER A 449 2.96 -24.23 -8.18
C SER A 449 2.83 -23.83 -9.66
N PRO A 450 3.26 -24.67 -10.62
CA PRO A 450 3.30 -24.30 -12.03
C PRO A 450 1.91 -23.94 -12.59
N ASP A 451 0.85 -24.58 -12.11
CA ASP A 451 -0.53 -24.32 -12.53
C ASP A 451 -1.00 -22.92 -12.15
N ILE A 452 -0.57 -22.39 -11.00
CA ILE A 452 -0.87 -21.02 -10.57
C ILE A 452 -0.19 -20.02 -11.52
N TYR A 453 1.08 -20.21 -11.78
CA TYR A 453 1.84 -19.36 -12.70
C TYR A 453 1.28 -19.38 -14.13
N TYR A 454 0.90 -20.54 -14.63
CA TYR A 454 0.26 -20.68 -15.93
C TYR A 454 -1.11 -20.01 -15.93
N SER A 455 -1.97 -20.38 -14.99
CA SER A 455 -3.36 -19.95 -14.96
C SER A 455 -3.52 -18.44 -14.75
N MET A 456 -2.63 -17.81 -13.96
CA MET A 456 -2.65 -16.38 -13.70
C MET A 456 -1.98 -15.56 -14.80
N SER A 457 -1.23 -16.15 -15.74
CA SER A 457 -0.53 -15.41 -16.79
C SER A 457 -1.45 -15.09 -17.97
N PRO A 458 -1.90 -13.85 -18.19
CA PRO A 458 -2.73 -13.49 -19.35
C PRO A 458 -2.08 -13.85 -20.69
N PHE A 459 -0.74 -13.83 -20.75
CA PHE A 459 0.03 -14.24 -21.92
C PHE A 459 -0.34 -15.67 -22.39
N MET A 460 -0.54 -16.59 -21.45
CA MET A 460 -0.90 -18.00 -21.75
C MET A 460 -2.35 -18.15 -22.27
N HIS A 461 -3.13 -17.08 -22.20
CA HIS A 461 -4.54 -17.03 -22.60
C HIS A 461 -4.79 -15.95 -23.66
N SER A 462 -3.74 -15.56 -24.41
CA SER A 462 -3.83 -14.51 -25.44
C SER A 462 -4.81 -14.88 -26.57
N ASP A 463 -5.00 -16.14 -26.84
CA ASP A 463 -5.98 -16.68 -27.80
C ASP A 463 -7.44 -16.39 -27.44
N LYS A 464 -7.72 -16.13 -26.17
CA LYS A 464 -9.06 -15.80 -25.67
C LYS A 464 -9.37 -14.30 -25.73
N MET A 465 -8.38 -13.45 -26.01
CA MET A 465 -8.51 -12.01 -26.01
C MET A 465 -9.32 -11.51 -27.22
N LYS A 466 -10.55 -11.05 -26.98
CA LYS A 466 -11.43 -10.47 -28.00
C LYS A 466 -11.66 -8.98 -27.79
N THR A 467 -11.57 -8.53 -26.56
CA THR A 467 -11.82 -7.13 -26.16
C THR A 467 -10.61 -6.25 -26.49
N PRO A 468 -10.81 -5.05 -27.08
CA PRO A 468 -9.75 -4.11 -27.37
C PRO A 468 -8.92 -3.74 -26.12
N LEU A 469 -7.58 -3.79 -26.22
CA LEU A 469 -6.64 -3.52 -25.11
C LEU A 469 -5.61 -2.46 -25.49
N LEU A 470 -5.54 -1.39 -24.68
CA LEU A 470 -4.49 -0.38 -24.72
C LEU A 470 -3.42 -0.73 -23.66
N LEU A 471 -2.21 -0.99 -24.13
CA LEU A 471 -1.01 -1.18 -23.32
C LEU A 471 -0.20 0.11 -23.31
N ILE A 472 0.18 0.63 -22.12
CA ILE A 472 1.07 1.78 -21.96
C ILE A 472 2.20 1.38 -21.02
N HIS A 473 3.47 1.66 -21.38
CA HIS A 473 4.63 1.27 -20.57
C HIS A 473 5.76 2.28 -20.65
N GLY A 474 6.43 2.55 -19.54
CA GLY A 474 7.67 3.33 -19.53
C GLY A 474 8.86 2.50 -20.00
N GLU A 475 9.68 3.02 -20.92
CA GLU A 475 10.83 2.28 -21.47
C GLU A 475 11.90 1.97 -20.42
N ASP A 476 12.03 2.82 -19.39
CA ASP A 476 12.99 2.66 -18.30
C ASP A 476 12.36 2.03 -17.04
N ASP A 477 11.25 1.31 -17.18
CA ASP A 477 10.63 0.62 -16.04
C ASP A 477 11.58 -0.44 -15.48
N ASN A 478 12.12 -0.16 -14.28
CA ASN A 478 13.07 -1.01 -13.57
C ASN A 478 12.45 -1.82 -12.42
N ASN A 479 11.13 -1.84 -12.32
CA ASN A 479 10.44 -2.73 -11.39
C ASN A 479 10.59 -4.18 -11.89
N SER A 480 11.18 -5.03 -11.07
CA SER A 480 11.58 -6.39 -11.46
C SER A 480 10.44 -7.28 -11.98
N GLY A 481 9.20 -7.02 -11.56
CA GLY A 481 8.02 -7.76 -12.01
C GLY A 481 7.43 -7.28 -13.33
N THR A 482 7.72 -6.01 -13.72
CA THR A 482 7.05 -5.30 -14.80
C THR A 482 8.00 -4.71 -15.84
N TYR A 483 9.16 -5.34 -16.10
CA TYR A 483 10.04 -4.88 -17.16
C TYR A 483 9.28 -4.67 -18.48
N PRO A 484 9.65 -3.66 -19.32
CA PRO A 484 8.97 -3.32 -20.58
C PRO A 484 8.75 -4.52 -21.50
N MET A 485 9.66 -5.48 -21.49
CA MET A 485 9.56 -6.75 -22.22
C MET A 485 8.23 -7.48 -21.97
N GLN A 486 7.61 -7.34 -20.79
CA GLN A 486 6.32 -7.94 -20.49
C GLN A 486 5.22 -7.43 -21.44
N SER A 487 5.15 -6.10 -21.64
CA SER A 487 4.19 -5.47 -22.57
C SER A 487 4.50 -5.76 -24.01
N GLU A 488 5.78 -5.72 -24.41
CA GLU A 488 6.22 -5.99 -25.79
C GLU A 488 5.87 -7.42 -26.24
N ARG A 489 6.18 -8.42 -25.40
CA ARG A 489 5.88 -9.83 -25.70
C ARG A 489 4.39 -10.12 -25.71
N TYR A 490 3.64 -9.53 -24.78
CA TYR A 490 2.19 -9.68 -24.76
C TYR A 490 1.53 -9.02 -25.97
N PHE A 491 1.97 -7.82 -26.34
CA PHE A 491 1.53 -7.14 -27.57
C PHE A 491 1.78 -8.01 -28.80
N ASN A 492 3.00 -8.58 -28.95
CA ASN A 492 3.35 -9.43 -30.07
C ASN A 492 2.46 -10.66 -30.18
N ALA A 493 2.16 -11.33 -29.04
CA ALA A 493 1.26 -12.47 -29.00
C ALA A 493 -0.15 -12.08 -29.43
N LEU A 494 -0.70 -11.00 -28.87
CA LEU A 494 -2.03 -10.51 -29.21
C LEU A 494 -2.16 -10.10 -30.68
N LYS A 495 -1.15 -9.41 -31.23
CA LYS A 495 -1.12 -9.01 -32.67
C LYS A 495 -1.05 -10.24 -33.57
N GLY A 496 -0.21 -11.21 -33.24
CA GLY A 496 -0.08 -12.45 -34.00
C GLY A 496 -1.38 -13.27 -34.04
N LEU A 497 -2.21 -13.17 -33.00
CA LEU A 497 -3.52 -13.80 -32.88
C LEU A 497 -4.67 -12.94 -33.45
N GLY A 498 -4.39 -11.76 -34.03
CA GLY A 498 -5.37 -10.89 -34.64
C GLY A 498 -6.20 -10.05 -33.67
N ALA A 499 -5.81 -9.96 -32.40
CA ALA A 499 -6.51 -9.15 -31.41
C ALA A 499 -6.38 -7.63 -31.68
N THR A 500 -7.39 -6.87 -31.26
CA THR A 500 -7.35 -5.40 -31.28
C THR A 500 -6.53 -4.92 -30.10
N VAL A 501 -5.29 -4.57 -30.35
CA VAL A 501 -4.34 -4.11 -29.31
C VAL A 501 -3.48 -2.95 -29.82
N ARG A 502 -3.19 -2.00 -28.92
CA ARG A 502 -2.22 -0.91 -29.14
C ARG A 502 -1.19 -0.92 -28.00
N LEU A 503 0.06 -0.74 -28.35
CA LEU A 503 1.16 -0.56 -27.40
C LEU A 503 1.73 0.86 -27.55
N VAL A 504 1.84 1.55 -26.42
CA VAL A 504 2.47 2.87 -26.29
C VAL A 504 3.66 2.75 -25.37
N MET A 505 4.85 2.97 -25.89
CA MET A 505 6.09 3.02 -25.13
C MET A 505 6.45 4.47 -24.84
N LEU A 506 6.71 4.78 -23.56
CA LEU A 506 7.01 6.15 -23.10
C LEU A 506 8.52 6.28 -22.87
N PRO A 507 9.25 7.03 -23.72
CA PRO A 507 10.69 7.17 -23.60
C PRO A 507 11.12 7.75 -22.25
N LYS A 508 12.15 7.14 -21.62
CA LYS A 508 12.76 7.57 -20.36
C LYS A 508 11.80 7.61 -19.15
N GLU A 509 10.62 7.05 -19.28
CA GLU A 509 9.71 6.90 -18.15
C GLU A 509 9.95 5.55 -17.45
N SER A 510 9.92 5.59 -16.10
CA SER A 510 10.02 4.40 -15.26
C SER A 510 8.63 3.79 -15.00
N HIS A 511 8.46 3.09 -13.88
CA HIS A 511 7.19 2.46 -13.51
C HIS A 511 6.03 3.45 -13.36
N GLY A 512 6.29 4.68 -12.93
CA GLY A 512 5.36 5.82 -12.91
C GLY A 512 5.84 6.93 -13.83
N TYR A 513 4.90 7.59 -14.51
CA TYR A 513 5.20 8.61 -15.54
C TYR A 513 5.27 10.00 -14.92
N ARG A 514 6.25 10.81 -15.34
CA ARG A 514 6.55 12.10 -14.69
C ARG A 514 6.69 13.26 -15.67
N SER A 515 7.17 13.03 -16.89
CA SER A 515 7.32 14.13 -17.84
C SER A 515 5.96 14.63 -18.31
N LYS A 516 5.84 15.93 -18.50
CA LYS A 516 4.61 16.60 -18.95
C LYS A 516 4.14 16.02 -20.29
N GLU A 517 5.06 15.79 -21.21
CA GLU A 517 4.80 15.26 -22.55
C GLU A 517 4.24 13.84 -22.46
N SER A 518 4.85 12.97 -21.68
CA SER A 518 4.37 11.60 -21.46
C SER A 518 2.99 11.59 -20.80
N ILE A 519 2.76 12.43 -19.79
CA ILE A 519 1.48 12.53 -19.11
C ILE A 519 0.37 12.96 -20.10
N PHE A 520 0.60 13.99 -20.92
CA PHE A 520 -0.39 14.42 -21.90
C PHE A 520 -0.62 13.38 -22.99
N HIS A 521 0.44 12.68 -23.40
CA HIS A 521 0.29 11.61 -24.38
C HIS A 521 -0.50 10.43 -23.81
N VAL A 522 -0.27 10.04 -22.56
CA VAL A 522 -1.07 9.01 -21.85
C VAL A 522 -2.54 9.40 -21.78
N LEU A 523 -2.86 10.65 -21.42
CA LEU A 523 -4.24 11.13 -21.35
C LEU A 523 -4.89 11.12 -22.74
N TRP A 524 -4.16 11.55 -23.79
CA TRP A 524 -4.67 11.55 -25.16
C TRP A 524 -4.93 10.12 -25.68
N GLU A 525 -4.00 9.19 -25.49
CA GLU A 525 -4.17 7.79 -25.92
C GLU A 525 -5.36 7.12 -25.24
N GLN A 526 -5.53 7.36 -23.94
CA GLN A 526 -6.67 6.84 -23.19
C GLN A 526 -7.99 7.47 -23.67
N ASP A 527 -8.03 8.78 -23.93
CA ASP A 527 -9.20 9.48 -24.43
C ASP A 527 -9.63 8.92 -25.79
N GLN A 528 -8.70 8.81 -26.76
CA GLN A 528 -8.99 8.24 -28.08
C GLN A 528 -9.48 6.78 -27.99
N TRP A 529 -8.89 5.99 -27.08
CA TRP A 529 -9.27 4.60 -26.88
C TRP A 529 -10.68 4.46 -26.31
N LEU A 530 -10.99 5.23 -25.29
CA LEU A 530 -12.29 5.26 -24.62
C LEU A 530 -13.39 5.77 -25.56
N GLU A 531 -13.14 6.87 -26.30
CA GLU A 531 -14.11 7.40 -27.28
C GLU A 531 -14.45 6.34 -28.34
N LYS A 532 -13.44 5.66 -28.89
CA LYS A 532 -13.62 4.69 -29.97
C LYS A 532 -14.32 3.41 -29.53
N TYR A 533 -13.91 2.82 -28.43
CA TYR A 533 -14.29 1.45 -28.07
C TYR A 533 -15.33 1.37 -26.93
N VAL A 534 -15.61 2.49 -26.25
CA VAL A 534 -16.55 2.54 -25.14
C VAL A 534 -17.70 3.48 -25.45
N LYS A 535 -17.43 4.79 -25.62
CA LYS A 535 -18.48 5.82 -25.78
C LYS A 535 -19.20 5.67 -27.10
N ASN A 536 -18.47 5.54 -28.20
CA ASN A 536 -18.99 5.44 -29.58
C ASN A 536 -18.94 3.99 -30.08
N LYS A 537 -18.97 3.00 -29.19
CA LYS A 537 -19.03 1.59 -29.59
C LYS A 537 -20.21 1.35 -30.50
N LYS A 538 -19.94 1.00 -31.77
CA LYS A 538 -21.00 0.60 -32.71
C LYS A 538 -21.65 -0.69 -32.17
N LYS A 539 -22.99 -0.69 -32.17
CA LYS A 539 -23.80 -1.86 -31.78
C LYS A 539 -23.53 -3.06 -32.67
#